data_d76ef5b30f736101b5ec3ced50a95d18
#
_entry.id   d76ef5b30f736101b5ec3ced50a95d18
#
_cell.length_a   1.000
_cell.length_b   1.000
_cell.length_c   1.000
_cell.angle_alpha   90.00
_cell.angle_beta   90.00
_cell.angle_gamma   90.00
#
_symmetry.space_group_name_H-M   'P 1'
#
loop_
_entity.id
_entity.type
_entity.pdbx_description
1 polymer ?
#
loop_
_entity_poly.entity_id
_entity_poly.type
_entity_poly.pdbx_seq_one_letter_code
_entity_poly.pdbx_strand_id
1 'polypeptide(L)'
;VGAPGSNPSEVPRGENEYGMGAGTINVVPEGEDVRFGNPTMPVASFDAFVKTFCKLVGAGLGIPYDVLVKEYNSSYSAARAALLDAWEDFRMRRKWFVDDFCQPTYETWLSEAVARGRIIAPGFFDDPLIRAAWCTAQWIGPVQGSLDPLKEANAAVIQIQHALKTHEQVTMEVSGGDWDANVEQLKAENEKLTA
;
A
#
# COMPACT_ATOMS: atom_id res chain seq x y z
N VAL A 1 31.97 4.91 68.42
CA VAL A 1 30.75 5.20 67.68
C VAL A 1 31.22 5.91 66.42
N GLY A 2 31.43 5.18 65.31
CA GLY A 2 31.89 5.72 64.05
C GLY A 2 30.75 6.51 63.36
N ALA A 3 31.08 7.70 62.83
CA ALA A 3 30.21 8.43 61.95
C ALA A 3 29.86 7.61 60.70
N PRO A 4 28.62 7.61 60.20
CA PRO A 4 28.26 6.92 58.97
C PRO A 4 29.09 7.51 57.82
N GLY A 5 29.72 6.60 57.05
CA GLY A 5 30.68 6.95 56.01
C GLY A 5 30.11 7.89 54.97
N SER A 6 30.77 8.99 54.75
CA SER A 6 30.61 9.86 53.61
C SER A 6 30.92 9.07 52.32
N ASN A 7 29.96 8.98 51.45
CA ASN A 7 30.12 8.33 50.16
C ASN A 7 31.08 9.19 49.29
N PRO A 8 32.21 8.66 48.81
CA PRO A 8 33.24 9.49 48.16
C PRO A 8 32.86 10.02 46.77
N SER A 9 31.63 9.86 46.34
CA SER A 9 31.11 10.36 45.05
C SER A 9 30.16 11.56 45.18
N GLU A 10 30.11 12.25 46.33
CA GLU A 10 29.32 13.47 46.44
C GLU A 10 30.03 14.64 45.76
N VAL A 11 29.62 14.97 44.57
CA VAL A 11 29.90 16.23 43.93
C VAL A 11 29.38 17.37 44.83
N PRO A 12 30.13 18.44 45.09
CA PRO A 12 29.66 19.57 45.90
C PRO A 12 28.38 20.12 45.27
N ARG A 13 27.28 20.04 46.01
CA ARG A 13 25.97 20.54 45.57
C ARG A 13 25.93 22.04 45.84
N GLY A 14 25.42 22.83 44.88
CA GLY A 14 25.07 24.22 45.11
C GLY A 14 24.03 24.38 46.21
N GLU A 15 23.91 25.56 46.79
CA GLU A 15 23.04 25.85 47.95
C GLU A 15 21.57 25.47 47.77
N ASN A 16 21.13 25.19 46.54
CA ASN A 16 19.76 24.84 46.17
C ASN A 16 19.61 23.48 45.45
N GLU A 17 20.60 22.57 45.54
CA GLU A 17 20.52 21.24 44.95
C GLU A 17 20.02 20.21 45.97
N TYR A 18 18.87 19.62 45.66
CA TYR A 18 18.25 18.55 46.47
C TYR A 18 18.57 17.19 45.88
N GLY A 19 19.07 16.27 46.72
CA GLY A 19 19.34 14.90 46.28
C GLY A 19 18.07 14.13 45.98
N MET A 20 18.03 13.49 44.84
CA MET A 20 16.91 12.57 44.48
C MET A 20 17.41 11.13 44.53
N GLY A 21 16.89 10.34 45.44
CA GLY A 21 17.24 8.92 45.61
C GLY A 21 16.27 8.21 46.54
N ALA A 22 16.29 6.88 46.54
CA ALA A 22 15.46 6.09 47.43
C ALA A 22 15.85 6.40 48.91
N GLY A 23 14.88 6.83 49.71
CA GLY A 23 15.09 7.14 51.13
C GLY A 23 15.72 8.49 51.41
N THR A 24 15.87 9.41 50.45
CA THR A 24 16.40 10.76 50.66
C THR A 24 15.33 11.65 51.28
N ILE A 25 15.64 12.25 52.42
CA ILE A 25 14.78 13.25 53.07
C ILE A 25 15.42 14.60 52.79
N ASN A 26 14.77 15.47 52.04
CA ASN A 26 15.18 16.82 51.78
C ASN A 26 14.40 17.77 52.69
N VAL A 27 15.13 18.65 53.41
CA VAL A 27 14.54 19.70 54.25
C VAL A 27 14.49 20.97 53.41
N VAL A 28 13.31 21.50 53.24
CA VAL A 28 13.08 22.72 52.46
C VAL A 28 13.05 23.91 53.45
N PRO A 29 13.77 25.03 53.15
CA PRO A 29 13.72 26.23 54.01
C PRO A 29 12.31 26.81 54.16
N GLU A 30 12.10 27.52 55.26
CA GLU A 30 10.80 28.14 55.54
C GLU A 30 10.48 29.21 54.46
N GLY A 31 9.33 29.05 53.81
CA GLY A 31 8.87 29.89 52.68
C GLY A 31 9.15 29.35 51.28
N GLU A 32 9.83 28.22 51.13
CA GLU A 32 10.01 27.53 49.88
C GLU A 32 9.03 26.34 49.74
N ASP A 33 8.59 26.06 48.52
CA ASP A 33 7.70 24.96 48.21
C ASP A 33 8.27 24.08 47.11
N VAL A 34 8.24 22.76 47.29
CA VAL A 34 8.74 21.80 46.30
C VAL A 34 7.64 21.48 45.31
N ARG A 35 7.75 21.97 44.10
CA ARG A 35 6.87 21.58 43.00
C ARG A 35 7.51 20.45 42.19
N PHE A 36 6.93 19.26 42.29
CA PHE A 36 7.26 18.19 41.40
C PHE A 36 6.70 18.51 40.01
N GLY A 37 7.57 18.81 39.07
CA GLY A 37 7.21 18.82 37.67
C GLY A 37 6.80 17.38 37.31
N ASN A 38 5.51 17.13 37.28
CA ASN A 38 4.99 15.89 36.75
C ASN A 38 4.91 16.06 35.22
N PRO A 39 5.86 15.54 34.45
CA PRO A 39 5.74 15.53 33.00
C PRO A 39 4.61 14.56 32.63
N THR A 40 3.38 15.02 32.78
CA THR A 40 2.23 14.35 32.16
C THR A 40 2.43 14.50 30.67
N MET A 41 3.25 13.62 30.09
CA MET A 41 3.09 13.32 28.68
C MET A 41 1.65 12.85 28.53
N PRO A 42 0.81 13.56 27.77
CA PRO A 42 -0.58 13.16 27.63
C PRO A 42 -0.62 11.89 26.79
N VAL A 43 -0.52 10.74 27.43
CA VAL A 43 -0.73 9.42 26.81
C VAL A 43 -2.11 9.38 26.15
N ALA A 44 -3.07 10.13 26.67
CA ALA A 44 -4.40 10.27 26.10
C ALA A 44 -4.45 10.94 24.71
N SER A 45 -3.49 11.81 24.37
CA SER A 45 -3.44 12.47 23.07
C SER A 45 -2.49 11.77 22.06
N PHE A 46 -1.73 10.79 22.50
CA PHE A 46 -0.79 10.09 21.64
C PHE A 46 -1.50 9.31 20.52
N ASP A 47 -2.57 8.60 20.85
CA ASP A 47 -3.38 7.87 19.86
C ASP A 47 -3.98 8.82 18.81
N ALA A 48 -4.56 9.94 19.24
CA ALA A 48 -5.10 10.96 18.35
C ALA A 48 -4.02 11.59 17.45
N PHE A 49 -2.84 11.84 18.00
CA PHE A 49 -1.69 12.35 17.24
C PHE A 49 -1.25 11.34 16.16
N VAL A 50 -1.03 10.08 16.54
CA VAL A 50 -0.62 9.02 15.60
C VAL A 50 -1.66 8.84 14.49
N LYS A 51 -2.96 8.80 14.84
CA LYS A 51 -4.05 8.72 13.87
C LYS A 51 -4.03 9.89 12.87
N THR A 52 -3.87 11.10 13.37
CA THR A 52 -3.79 12.30 12.51
C THR A 52 -2.57 12.25 11.60
N PHE A 53 -1.42 11.85 12.15
CA PHE A 53 -0.20 11.71 11.37
C PHE A 53 -0.32 10.64 10.29
N CYS A 54 -0.87 9.46 10.61
CA CYS A 54 -1.13 8.41 9.62
C CYS A 54 -2.11 8.86 8.54
N LYS A 55 -3.14 9.66 8.87
CA LYS A 55 -4.05 10.25 7.88
C LYS A 55 -3.33 11.19 6.91
N LEU A 56 -2.42 12.02 7.41
CA LEU A 56 -1.61 12.92 6.56
C LEU A 56 -0.67 12.13 5.64
N VAL A 57 -0.02 11.09 6.16
CA VAL A 57 0.82 10.19 5.36
C VAL A 57 -0.02 9.47 4.30
N GLY A 58 -1.17 8.93 4.69
CA GLY A 58 -2.12 8.29 3.78
C GLY A 58 -2.58 9.22 2.66
N ALA A 59 -2.96 10.46 3.00
CA ALA A 59 -3.35 11.48 2.03
C ALA A 59 -2.21 11.82 1.05
N GLY A 60 -0.97 11.91 1.52
CA GLY A 60 0.20 12.15 0.65
C GLY A 60 0.52 10.97 -0.27
N LEU A 61 0.14 9.74 0.12
CA LEU A 61 0.36 8.54 -0.67
C LEU A 61 -0.86 8.13 -1.52
N GLY A 62 -2.00 8.79 -1.40
CA GLY A 62 -3.27 8.36 -2.01
C GLY A 62 -3.79 7.04 -1.43
N ILE A 63 -3.48 6.75 -0.14
CA ILE A 63 -3.89 5.52 0.53
C ILE A 63 -4.85 5.88 1.68
N PRO A 64 -6.09 5.36 1.70
CA PRO A 64 -7.02 5.59 2.79
C PRO A 64 -6.44 5.12 4.14
N TYR A 65 -6.77 5.84 5.21
CA TYR A 65 -6.29 5.53 6.56
C TYR A 65 -6.57 4.08 6.97
N ASP A 66 -7.80 3.59 6.73
CA ASP A 66 -8.22 2.23 7.08
C ASP A 66 -7.37 1.16 6.39
N VAL A 67 -6.94 1.41 5.16
CA VAL A 67 -6.05 0.53 4.40
C VAL A 67 -4.61 0.62 4.91
N LEU A 68 -4.14 1.85 5.21
CA LEU A 68 -2.77 2.11 5.68
C LEU A 68 -2.48 1.41 7.01
N VAL A 69 -3.41 1.53 7.97
CA VAL A 69 -3.25 0.95 9.32
C VAL A 69 -3.92 -0.41 9.48
N LYS A 70 -4.65 -0.88 8.45
CA LYS A 70 -5.44 -2.12 8.45
C LYS A 70 -6.49 -2.15 9.58
N GLU A 71 -7.07 -1.00 9.89
CA GLU A 71 -8.11 -0.83 10.91
C GLU A 71 -9.43 -0.44 10.23
N TYR A 72 -10.35 -1.39 10.12
CA TYR A 72 -11.61 -1.24 9.37
C TYR A 72 -12.77 -0.96 10.32
N ASN A 73 -12.80 0.25 10.87
CA ASN A 73 -13.85 0.69 11.80
C ASN A 73 -14.97 1.50 11.10
N SER A 74 -14.82 1.77 9.81
CA SER A 74 -15.82 2.48 9.02
C SER A 74 -16.97 1.57 8.58
N SER A 75 -18.12 2.18 8.22
CA SER A 75 -19.21 1.42 7.63
C SER A 75 -18.79 0.79 6.30
N TYR A 76 -19.39 -0.36 5.94
CA TYR A 76 -19.10 -1.06 4.69
C TYR A 76 -19.12 -0.14 3.45
N SER A 77 -20.12 0.74 3.36
CA SER A 77 -20.25 1.67 2.23
C SER A 77 -19.13 2.71 2.20
N ALA A 78 -18.72 3.23 3.37
CA ALA A 78 -17.62 4.19 3.47
C ALA A 78 -16.27 3.53 3.14
N ALA A 79 -16.01 2.32 3.66
CA ALA A 79 -14.81 1.57 3.34
C ALA A 79 -14.72 1.24 1.85
N ARG A 80 -15.85 0.86 1.23
CA ARG A 80 -15.92 0.59 -0.22
C ARG A 80 -15.65 1.84 -1.04
N ALA A 81 -16.23 2.98 -0.68
CA ALA A 81 -16.00 4.23 -1.38
C ALA A 81 -14.53 4.66 -1.32
N ALA A 82 -13.93 4.60 -0.13
CA ALA A 82 -12.51 4.91 0.05
C ALA A 82 -11.58 3.96 -0.73
N LEU A 83 -11.94 2.68 -0.81
CA LEU A 83 -11.17 1.71 -1.58
C LEU A 83 -11.29 1.95 -3.08
N LEU A 84 -12.47 2.33 -3.59
CA LEU A 84 -12.66 2.68 -5.01
C LEU A 84 -11.81 3.90 -5.39
N ASP A 85 -11.80 4.93 -4.56
CA ASP A 85 -10.99 6.14 -4.74
C ASP A 85 -9.48 5.78 -4.78
N ALA A 86 -9.00 4.98 -3.83
CA ALA A 86 -7.62 4.51 -3.83
C ALA A 86 -7.25 3.69 -5.08
N TRP A 87 -8.18 2.91 -5.62
CA TRP A 87 -7.94 2.13 -6.84
C TRP A 87 -7.79 2.99 -8.09
N GLU A 88 -8.42 4.15 -8.17
CA GLU A 88 -8.18 5.11 -9.25
C GLU A 88 -6.72 5.60 -9.21
N ASP A 89 -6.22 5.98 -8.04
CA ASP A 89 -4.81 6.36 -7.87
C ASP A 89 -3.85 5.21 -8.20
N PHE A 90 -4.17 3.98 -7.79
CA PHE A 90 -3.32 2.81 -8.09
C PHE A 90 -3.30 2.50 -9.59
N ARG A 91 -4.43 2.65 -10.30
CA ARG A 91 -4.50 2.47 -11.76
C ARG A 91 -3.67 3.53 -12.48
N MET A 92 -3.75 4.79 -12.06
CA MET A 92 -2.98 5.88 -12.63
C MET A 92 -1.47 5.66 -12.44
N ARG A 93 -1.03 5.33 -11.22
CA ARG A 93 0.37 5.03 -10.92
C ARG A 93 0.88 3.80 -11.67
N ARG A 94 0.05 2.77 -11.80
CA ARG A 94 0.36 1.61 -12.62
C ARG A 94 0.58 2.00 -14.06
N LYS A 95 -0.31 2.83 -14.62
CA LYS A 95 -0.17 3.31 -16.00
C LYS A 95 1.16 4.04 -16.18
N TRP A 96 1.52 4.95 -15.29
CA TRP A 96 2.82 5.63 -15.36
C TRP A 96 3.99 4.64 -15.32
N PHE A 97 3.95 3.68 -14.40
CA PHE A 97 5.00 2.66 -14.31
C PHE A 97 5.09 1.80 -15.57
N VAL A 98 3.98 1.47 -16.18
CA VAL A 98 3.95 0.75 -17.47
C VAL A 98 4.54 1.61 -18.59
N ASP A 99 4.08 2.85 -18.73
CA ASP A 99 4.48 3.73 -19.83
C ASP A 99 5.98 4.14 -19.71
N ASP A 100 6.46 4.40 -18.48
CA ASP A 100 7.80 4.93 -18.27
C ASP A 100 8.88 3.83 -18.09
N PHE A 101 8.49 2.64 -17.66
CA PHE A 101 9.45 1.57 -17.36
C PHE A 101 9.17 0.27 -18.10
N CYS A 102 7.96 -0.31 -17.95
CA CYS A 102 7.72 -1.65 -18.46
C CYS A 102 7.75 -1.70 -19.99
N GLN A 103 7.04 -0.79 -20.65
CA GLN A 103 6.94 -0.75 -22.10
C GLN A 103 8.28 -0.46 -22.77
N PRO A 104 9.06 0.57 -22.39
CA PRO A 104 10.38 0.81 -22.97
C PRO A 104 11.37 -0.34 -22.74
N THR A 105 11.31 -0.95 -21.56
CA THR A 105 12.16 -2.11 -21.25
C THR A 105 11.83 -3.30 -22.17
N TYR A 106 10.54 -3.59 -22.35
CA TYR A 106 10.07 -4.64 -23.25
C TYR A 106 10.48 -4.38 -24.70
N GLU A 107 10.29 -3.17 -25.20
CA GLU A 107 10.67 -2.79 -26.57
C GLU A 107 12.18 -2.95 -26.81
N THR A 108 12.99 -2.57 -25.83
CA THR A 108 14.46 -2.73 -25.89
C THR A 108 14.83 -4.20 -25.90
N TRP A 109 14.25 -4.99 -24.99
CA TRP A 109 14.47 -6.43 -24.94
C TRP A 109 14.04 -7.13 -26.23
N LEU A 110 12.83 -6.78 -26.75
CA LEU A 110 12.31 -7.38 -27.98
C LEU A 110 13.20 -7.06 -29.18
N SER A 111 13.65 -5.80 -29.30
CA SER A 111 14.57 -5.37 -30.37
C SER A 111 15.88 -6.16 -30.32
N GLU A 112 16.43 -6.39 -29.14
CA GLU A 112 17.63 -7.22 -28.95
C GLU A 112 17.37 -8.70 -29.28
N ALA A 113 16.22 -9.24 -28.85
CA ALA A 113 15.85 -10.62 -29.12
C ALA A 113 15.65 -10.90 -30.60
N VAL A 114 15.04 -9.97 -31.35
CA VAL A 114 14.89 -10.05 -32.80
C VAL A 114 16.25 -9.89 -33.50
N ALA A 115 17.08 -8.91 -33.10
CA ALA A 115 18.42 -8.71 -33.67
C ALA A 115 19.33 -9.94 -33.50
N ARG A 116 19.19 -10.65 -32.37
CA ARG A 116 19.93 -11.90 -32.10
C ARG A 116 19.30 -13.14 -32.75
N GLY A 117 18.21 -13.02 -33.48
CA GLY A 117 17.50 -14.13 -34.10
C GLY A 117 16.79 -15.08 -33.12
N ARG A 118 16.57 -14.69 -31.87
CA ARG A 118 15.81 -15.48 -30.89
C ARG A 118 14.32 -15.48 -31.19
N ILE A 119 13.82 -14.35 -31.74
CA ILE A 119 12.44 -14.15 -32.15
C ILE A 119 12.44 -13.81 -33.64
N ILE A 120 11.65 -14.53 -34.42
CA ILE A 120 11.46 -14.26 -35.82
C ILE A 120 10.30 -13.28 -35.96
N ALA A 121 10.61 -12.01 -36.26
CA ALA A 121 9.66 -10.94 -36.44
C ALA A 121 9.86 -10.28 -37.81
N PRO A 122 9.24 -10.79 -38.87
CA PRO A 122 9.40 -10.23 -40.22
C PRO A 122 8.95 -8.77 -40.26
N GLY A 123 9.79 -7.89 -40.89
CA GLY A 123 9.49 -6.49 -41.03
C GLY A 123 9.74 -5.61 -39.78
N PHE A 124 10.24 -6.19 -38.70
CA PHE A 124 10.43 -5.46 -37.41
C PHE A 124 11.37 -4.26 -37.52
N PHE A 125 12.45 -4.36 -38.33
CA PHE A 125 13.38 -3.25 -38.51
C PHE A 125 13.12 -2.45 -39.80
N ASP A 126 12.27 -2.94 -40.70
CA ASP A 126 12.05 -2.35 -42.02
C ASP A 126 10.85 -1.39 -42.01
N ASP A 127 9.80 -1.68 -41.19
CA ASP A 127 8.59 -0.89 -41.15
C ASP A 127 8.23 -0.49 -39.70
N PRO A 128 8.16 0.83 -39.40
CA PRO A 128 7.79 1.33 -38.07
C PRO A 128 6.40 0.87 -37.61
N LEU A 129 5.43 0.65 -38.51
CA LEU A 129 4.07 0.21 -38.14
C LEU A 129 4.09 -1.27 -37.74
N ILE A 130 4.85 -2.09 -38.46
CA ILE A 130 5.03 -3.50 -38.13
C ILE A 130 5.77 -3.62 -36.80
N ARG A 131 6.80 -2.81 -36.58
CA ARG A 131 7.49 -2.74 -35.29
C ARG A 131 6.54 -2.36 -34.16
N ALA A 132 5.72 -1.34 -34.34
CA ALA A 132 4.73 -0.94 -33.32
C ALA A 132 3.75 -2.07 -33.01
N ALA A 133 3.29 -2.81 -34.02
CA ALA A 133 2.43 -3.97 -33.82
C ALA A 133 3.12 -5.08 -33.00
N TRP A 134 4.39 -5.40 -33.28
CA TRP A 134 5.18 -6.36 -32.51
C TRP A 134 5.43 -5.88 -31.08
N CYS A 135 5.60 -4.58 -30.86
CA CYS A 135 5.84 -3.99 -29.55
C CYS A 135 4.57 -3.81 -28.73
N THR A 136 3.39 -4.05 -29.29
CA THR A 136 2.13 -3.99 -28.55
C THR A 136 2.13 -5.07 -27.48
N ALA A 137 1.97 -4.66 -26.22
CA ALA A 137 1.89 -5.55 -25.08
C ALA A 137 0.73 -5.17 -24.18
N GLN A 138 0.06 -6.16 -23.62
CA GLN A 138 -0.98 -5.97 -22.61
C GLN A 138 -0.37 -6.17 -21.22
N TRP A 139 -0.41 -5.12 -20.41
CA TRP A 139 0.15 -5.12 -19.07
C TRP A 139 -0.94 -5.38 -18.03
N ILE A 140 -0.96 -6.60 -17.51
CA ILE A 140 -1.94 -7.04 -16.52
C ILE A 140 -1.32 -6.88 -15.12
N GLY A 141 -2.03 -6.23 -14.24
CA GLY A 141 -1.61 -6.08 -12.84
C GLY A 141 -2.69 -6.59 -11.88
N PRO A 142 -2.42 -6.55 -10.57
CA PRO A 142 -3.41 -6.94 -9.57
C PRO A 142 -4.75 -6.25 -9.81
N VAL A 143 -5.82 -6.99 -9.64
CA VAL A 143 -7.19 -6.49 -9.73
C VAL A 143 -7.73 -6.18 -8.34
N GLN A 144 -8.73 -5.31 -8.27
CA GLN A 144 -9.43 -5.04 -7.04
C GLN A 144 -10.14 -6.32 -6.57
N GLY A 145 -9.88 -6.76 -5.33
CA GLY A 145 -10.60 -7.89 -4.76
C GLY A 145 -12.10 -7.62 -4.70
N SER A 146 -12.89 -8.66 -4.96
CA SER A 146 -14.35 -8.58 -4.86
C SER A 146 -14.79 -8.53 -3.40
N LEU A 147 -15.64 -7.55 -3.05
CA LEU A 147 -16.29 -7.47 -1.74
C LEU A 147 -17.59 -8.26 -1.69
N ASP A 148 -18.30 -8.35 -2.81
CA ASP A 148 -19.53 -9.14 -2.99
C ASP A 148 -19.48 -9.83 -4.34
N PRO A 149 -18.88 -11.03 -4.43
CA PRO A 149 -18.64 -11.72 -5.69
C PRO A 149 -19.90 -11.96 -6.50
N LEU A 150 -21.02 -12.24 -5.83
CA LEU A 150 -22.28 -12.52 -6.51
C LEU A 150 -22.86 -11.28 -7.20
N LYS A 151 -22.88 -10.14 -6.50
CA LYS A 151 -23.36 -8.89 -7.08
C LYS A 151 -22.47 -8.38 -8.20
N GLU A 152 -21.16 -8.53 -8.03
CA GLU A 152 -20.18 -8.11 -9.03
C GLU A 152 -20.25 -8.97 -10.27
N ALA A 153 -20.41 -10.30 -10.13
CA ALA A 153 -20.62 -11.21 -11.25
C ALA A 153 -21.92 -10.89 -12.01
N ASN A 154 -23.02 -10.65 -11.28
CA ASN A 154 -24.29 -10.26 -11.92
C ASN A 154 -24.19 -8.92 -12.64
N ALA A 155 -23.52 -7.94 -12.06
CA ALA A 155 -23.25 -6.66 -12.70
C ALA A 155 -22.42 -6.84 -13.99
N ALA A 156 -21.39 -7.68 -13.96
CA ALA A 156 -20.57 -8.01 -15.13
C ALA A 156 -21.39 -8.65 -16.25
N VAL A 157 -22.26 -9.62 -15.93
CA VAL A 157 -23.17 -10.23 -16.91
C VAL A 157 -24.07 -9.18 -17.56
N ILE A 158 -24.68 -8.29 -16.77
CA ILE A 158 -25.52 -7.20 -17.29
C ILE A 158 -24.72 -6.27 -18.21
N GLN A 159 -23.49 -5.90 -17.82
CA GLN A 159 -22.62 -5.05 -18.63
C GLN A 159 -22.29 -5.67 -19.99
N ILE A 160 -22.03 -6.99 -20.03
CA ILE A 160 -21.77 -7.70 -21.27
C ILE A 160 -23.05 -7.78 -22.13
N GLN A 161 -24.19 -8.14 -21.52
CA GLN A 161 -25.48 -8.26 -22.25
C GLN A 161 -25.91 -6.94 -22.91
N HIS A 162 -25.60 -5.80 -22.28
CA HIS A 162 -25.89 -4.48 -22.82
C HIS A 162 -24.75 -3.87 -23.64
N ALA A 163 -23.75 -4.66 -24.01
CA ALA A 163 -22.58 -4.23 -24.78
C ALA A 163 -21.83 -3.00 -24.17
N LEU A 164 -21.91 -2.83 -22.86
CA LEU A 164 -21.15 -1.80 -22.12
C LEU A 164 -19.69 -2.21 -21.94
N LYS A 165 -19.44 -3.53 -21.86
CA LYS A 165 -18.10 -4.13 -21.80
C LYS A 165 -18.04 -5.40 -22.61
N THR A 166 -16.83 -5.76 -23.07
CA THR A 166 -16.56 -7.05 -23.70
C THR A 166 -16.24 -8.13 -22.66
N HIS A 167 -16.34 -9.40 -23.05
CA HIS A 167 -15.90 -10.51 -22.20
C HIS A 167 -14.42 -10.38 -21.80
N GLU A 168 -13.58 -9.98 -22.72
CA GLU A 168 -12.15 -9.76 -22.49
C GLU A 168 -11.92 -8.67 -21.41
N GLN A 169 -12.59 -7.52 -21.54
CA GLN A 169 -12.50 -6.44 -20.56
C GLN A 169 -12.93 -6.88 -19.16
N VAL A 170 -14.05 -7.60 -19.07
CA VAL A 170 -14.55 -8.12 -17.79
C VAL A 170 -13.59 -9.15 -17.21
N THR A 171 -13.09 -10.08 -18.03
CA THR A 171 -12.12 -11.08 -17.56
C THR A 171 -10.88 -10.44 -17.02
N MET A 172 -10.35 -9.44 -17.71
CA MET A 172 -9.17 -8.68 -17.26
C MET A 172 -9.44 -7.92 -15.96
N GLU A 173 -10.59 -7.28 -15.82
CA GLU A 173 -10.93 -6.50 -14.63
C GLU A 173 -11.22 -7.35 -13.40
N VAL A 174 -11.83 -8.51 -13.56
CA VAL A 174 -12.28 -9.37 -12.46
C VAL A 174 -11.22 -10.38 -12.05
N SER A 175 -10.57 -11.04 -13.00
CA SER A 175 -9.60 -12.09 -12.72
C SER A 175 -8.16 -11.73 -13.09
N GLY A 176 -7.95 -10.69 -13.89
CA GLY A 176 -6.64 -10.38 -14.48
C GLY A 176 -6.20 -11.42 -15.52
N GLY A 177 -7.12 -12.27 -15.99
CA GLY A 177 -6.86 -13.32 -16.97
C GLY A 177 -7.08 -12.87 -18.41
N ASP A 178 -6.83 -13.81 -19.33
CA ASP A 178 -7.08 -13.71 -20.75
C ASP A 178 -8.35 -14.47 -21.10
N TRP A 179 -9.29 -13.82 -21.80
CA TRP A 179 -10.55 -14.42 -22.19
C TRP A 179 -10.39 -15.58 -23.17
N ASP A 180 -9.55 -15.42 -24.19
CA ASP A 180 -9.35 -16.44 -25.22
C ASP A 180 -8.70 -17.69 -24.63
N ALA A 181 -7.69 -17.50 -23.78
CA ALA A 181 -7.07 -18.61 -23.04
C ALA A 181 -8.07 -19.33 -22.13
N ASN A 182 -8.96 -18.61 -21.45
CA ASN A 182 -10.01 -19.19 -20.63
C ASN A 182 -11.02 -20.00 -21.47
N VAL A 183 -11.39 -19.50 -22.66
CA VAL A 183 -12.30 -20.21 -23.56
C VAL A 183 -11.68 -21.50 -24.11
N GLU A 184 -10.41 -21.47 -24.49
CA GLU A 184 -9.69 -22.66 -24.93
C GLU A 184 -9.57 -23.70 -23.82
N GLN A 185 -9.25 -23.26 -22.61
CA GLN A 185 -9.18 -24.12 -21.44
C GLN A 185 -10.54 -24.77 -21.12
N LEU A 186 -11.61 -23.98 -21.13
CA LEU A 186 -12.98 -24.50 -20.90
C LEU A 186 -13.41 -25.52 -21.97
N LYS A 187 -13.04 -25.34 -23.23
CA LYS A 187 -13.28 -26.34 -24.28
C LYS A 187 -12.60 -27.65 -23.95
N ALA A 188 -11.30 -27.60 -23.62
CA ALA A 188 -10.51 -28.79 -23.27
C ALA A 188 -11.03 -29.49 -22.01
N GLU A 189 -11.56 -28.76 -21.04
CA GLU A 189 -12.20 -29.32 -19.84
C GLU A 189 -13.53 -29.99 -20.15
N ASN A 190 -14.38 -29.33 -20.94
CA ASN A 190 -15.68 -29.92 -21.34
C ASN A 190 -15.51 -31.20 -22.17
N GLU A 191 -14.51 -31.24 -23.04
CA GLU A 191 -14.20 -32.48 -23.80
C GLU A 191 -13.82 -33.65 -22.88
N LYS A 192 -13.02 -33.35 -21.80
CA LYS A 192 -12.65 -34.36 -20.80
C LYS A 192 -13.82 -34.82 -19.93
N LEU A 193 -14.82 -33.94 -19.67
CA LEU A 193 -16.01 -34.29 -18.89
C LEU A 193 -17.04 -35.09 -19.69
N THR A 194 -17.01 -35.01 -21.02
CA THR A 194 -17.93 -35.69 -21.91
C THR A 194 -17.38 -37.00 -22.48
N ALA A 195 -16.09 -37.29 -22.25
CA ALA A 195 -15.40 -38.51 -22.63
C ALA A 195 -15.51 -39.60 -21.56
#